data_8946cc529b37339ecf7b2621de8b4403
#
_entry.id   8946cc529b37339ecf7b2621de8b4403
#
_cell.length_a   1.000
_cell.length_b   1.000
_cell.length_c   1.000
_cell.angle_alpha   90.00
_cell.angle_beta   90.00
_cell.angle_gamma   90.00
#
_symmetry.space_group_name_H-M   'P 1'
#
loop_
_entity.id
_entity.type
_entity.pdbx_description
1 polymer ?
#
loop_
_entity_poly.entity_id
_entity_poly.type
_entity_poly.pdbx_seq_one_letter_code
_entity_poly.pdbx_strand_id
1 'polypeptide(L)'
;IEVGGEVWLVTGDYKRCHDPSCEPFEAVKCDVLITESTFGLPIYHWKPGEEIAAEIYKWWNDEKDRPSLLFCYAFGKAQRVLAELSRLGINEEILLHGAVETVTRHYREAGINMAKTRPVSELERKNPLRGRLIIAPPSAYRSSWMKRFKEPQTAFASGWMAVKGAKRRGGYERGFVLSDHADWSGLMKTIKES
;
A
#
# COMPACT_ATOMS: atom_id res chain seq x y z
N ILE A 1 -6.06 -24.47 -14.67
CA ILE A 1 -6.80 -25.06 -15.79
C ILE A 1 -6.13 -26.38 -16.13
N GLU A 2 -6.89 -27.46 -16.30
CA GLU A 2 -6.39 -28.76 -16.73
C GLU A 2 -6.83 -29.00 -18.20
N VAL A 3 -5.86 -29.25 -19.06
CA VAL A 3 -6.10 -29.49 -20.52
C VAL A 3 -5.19 -30.60 -20.99
N GLY A 4 -5.79 -31.68 -21.54
CA GLY A 4 -5.04 -32.81 -22.12
C GLY A 4 -4.15 -33.56 -21.13
N GLY A 5 -4.44 -33.49 -19.84
CA GLY A 5 -3.65 -34.08 -18.75
C GLY A 5 -2.52 -33.19 -18.22
N GLU A 6 -2.40 -31.96 -18.71
CA GLU A 6 -1.47 -30.96 -18.22
C GLU A 6 -2.21 -29.92 -17.37
N VAL A 7 -1.60 -29.51 -16.24
CA VAL A 7 -2.07 -28.44 -15.36
C VAL A 7 -1.39 -27.13 -15.74
N TRP A 8 -2.16 -26.15 -16.16
CA TRP A 8 -1.70 -24.82 -16.50
C TRP A 8 -2.12 -23.84 -15.41
N LEU A 9 -1.16 -23.12 -14.81
CA LEU A 9 -1.40 -22.10 -13.80
C LEU A 9 -1.10 -20.70 -14.36
N VAL A 10 -2.09 -19.80 -14.26
CA VAL A 10 -1.92 -18.36 -14.54
C VAL A 10 -2.12 -17.62 -13.24
N THR A 11 -1.07 -16.96 -12.73
CA THR A 11 -1.08 -16.40 -11.35
C THR A 11 -1.85 -15.09 -11.23
N GLY A 12 -1.90 -14.27 -12.29
CA GLY A 12 -2.15 -12.84 -12.11
C GLY A 12 -1.06 -12.19 -11.24
N ASP A 13 -1.34 -11.00 -10.72
CA ASP A 13 -0.46 -10.32 -9.78
C ASP A 13 -0.54 -10.95 -8.39
N TYR A 14 0.58 -11.14 -7.70
CA TYR A 14 0.62 -11.73 -6.37
C TYR A 14 1.81 -11.25 -5.55
N LYS A 15 1.75 -11.48 -4.25
CA LYS A 15 2.86 -11.23 -3.32
C LYS A 15 3.15 -12.45 -2.47
N ARG A 16 4.41 -12.63 -2.09
CA ARG A 16 4.85 -13.74 -1.23
C ARG A 16 5.16 -13.29 0.21
N CYS A 17 5.27 -11.98 0.44
CA CYS A 17 5.42 -11.43 1.77
C CYS A 17 4.08 -11.45 2.52
N HIS A 18 4.15 -11.57 3.85
CA HIS A 18 2.96 -11.47 4.69
C HIS A 18 2.24 -10.13 4.48
N ASP A 19 0.93 -10.19 4.41
CA ASP A 19 0.04 -9.05 4.34
C ASP A 19 -1.20 -9.31 5.21
N PRO A 20 -1.40 -8.52 6.27
CA PRO A 20 -2.52 -8.73 7.18
C PRO A 20 -3.89 -8.38 6.59
N SER A 21 -3.93 -7.84 5.37
CA SER A 21 -5.16 -7.42 4.67
C SER A 21 -5.65 -8.40 3.62
N CYS A 22 -4.98 -9.54 3.42
CA CYS A 22 -5.41 -10.56 2.47
C CYS A 22 -4.92 -11.95 2.88
N GLU A 23 -5.53 -12.97 2.26
CA GLU A 23 -5.10 -14.35 2.41
C GLU A 23 -3.65 -14.56 1.92
N PRO A 24 -2.90 -15.48 2.54
CA PRO A 24 -1.55 -15.83 2.08
C PRO A 24 -1.58 -16.48 0.70
N PHE A 25 -0.50 -16.30 -0.06
CA PHE A 25 -0.34 -16.97 -1.34
C PHE A 25 -0.15 -18.47 -1.15
N GLU A 26 -0.92 -19.27 -1.89
CA GLU A 26 -0.79 -20.72 -1.96
C GLU A 26 -0.10 -21.15 -3.26
N ALA A 27 0.96 -21.95 -3.16
CA ALA A 27 1.62 -22.51 -4.32
C ALA A 27 0.81 -23.71 -4.85
N VAL A 28 0.60 -23.76 -6.15
CA VAL A 28 -0.11 -24.84 -6.83
C VAL A 28 0.88 -25.54 -7.78
N LYS A 29 0.99 -26.86 -7.68
CA LYS A 29 1.78 -27.68 -8.61
C LYS A 29 1.17 -27.63 -10.01
N CYS A 30 2.00 -27.39 -11.01
CA CYS A 30 1.57 -27.30 -12.40
C CYS A 30 2.67 -27.77 -13.36
N ASP A 31 2.26 -28.14 -14.57
CA ASP A 31 3.18 -28.48 -15.66
C ASP A 31 3.62 -27.21 -16.42
N VAL A 32 2.76 -26.18 -16.47
CA VAL A 32 3.04 -24.91 -17.12
C VAL A 32 2.64 -23.75 -16.19
N LEU A 33 3.60 -22.88 -15.88
CA LEU A 33 3.40 -21.68 -15.08
C LEU A 33 3.50 -20.43 -15.95
N ILE A 34 2.43 -19.62 -15.96
CA ILE A 34 2.43 -18.26 -16.51
C ILE A 34 2.31 -17.31 -15.33
N THR A 35 3.39 -16.57 -15.05
CA THR A 35 3.49 -15.72 -13.88
C THR A 35 3.76 -14.27 -14.23
N GLU A 36 3.40 -13.35 -13.30
CA GLU A 36 3.85 -11.96 -13.37
C GLU A 36 5.36 -11.86 -13.26
N SER A 37 5.92 -10.72 -13.69
CA SER A 37 7.34 -10.38 -13.46
C SER A 37 7.55 -8.87 -13.32
N THR A 38 6.61 -8.16 -12.71
CA THR A 38 6.62 -6.69 -12.54
C THR A 38 7.92 -6.20 -11.91
N PHE A 39 8.41 -6.92 -10.90
CA PHE A 39 9.70 -6.67 -10.25
C PHE A 39 10.66 -7.86 -10.42
N GLY A 40 10.72 -8.40 -11.64
CA GLY A 40 11.48 -9.59 -12.02
C GLY A 40 12.98 -9.33 -12.23
N LEU A 41 13.60 -8.47 -11.43
CA LEU A 41 15.04 -8.22 -11.45
C LEU A 41 15.66 -8.44 -10.06
N PRO A 42 16.90 -8.98 -9.97
CA PRO A 42 17.57 -9.26 -8.70
C PRO A 42 17.76 -8.07 -7.76
N ILE A 43 17.58 -6.85 -8.26
CA ILE A 43 17.70 -5.62 -7.45
C ILE A 43 16.47 -5.35 -6.58
N TYR A 44 15.34 -6.03 -6.83
CA TYR A 44 14.11 -5.83 -6.08
C TYR A 44 14.00 -6.81 -4.94
N HIS A 45 14.07 -6.28 -3.72
CA HIS A 45 13.84 -6.99 -2.46
C HIS A 45 12.96 -6.13 -1.57
N TRP A 46 11.91 -6.75 -1.00
CA TRP A 46 10.98 -6.05 -0.15
C TRP A 46 11.30 -6.24 1.32
N LYS A 47 11.28 -5.15 2.06
CA LYS A 47 11.22 -5.21 3.52
C LYS A 47 9.85 -5.72 3.98
N PRO A 48 9.76 -6.31 5.19
CA PRO A 48 8.48 -6.60 5.82
C PRO A 48 7.56 -5.38 5.85
N GLY A 49 6.25 -5.59 5.67
CA GLY A 49 5.26 -4.51 5.67
C GLY A 49 5.24 -3.73 6.98
N GLU A 50 5.46 -4.42 8.10
CA GLU A 50 5.57 -3.83 9.43
C GLU A 50 6.71 -2.80 9.56
N GLU A 51 7.88 -3.08 8.96
CA GLU A 51 9.00 -2.13 8.95
C GLU A 51 8.63 -0.85 8.17
N ILE A 52 7.97 -1.02 7.02
CA ILE A 52 7.53 0.12 6.20
C ILE A 52 6.44 0.93 6.94
N ALA A 53 5.52 0.25 7.63
CA ALA A 53 4.51 0.92 8.46
C ALA A 53 5.15 1.71 9.60
N ALA A 54 6.18 1.17 10.25
CA ALA A 54 6.96 1.90 11.26
C ALA A 54 7.68 3.13 10.68
N GLU A 55 8.25 3.02 9.46
CA GLU A 55 8.84 4.17 8.75
C GLU A 55 7.78 5.23 8.41
N ILE A 56 6.58 4.83 7.99
CA ILE A 56 5.44 5.73 7.73
C ILE A 56 5.00 6.42 9.02
N TYR A 57 4.85 5.67 10.12
CA TYR A 57 4.47 6.22 11.41
C TYR A 57 5.50 7.23 11.93
N LYS A 58 6.79 6.90 11.84
CA LYS A 58 7.87 7.83 12.19
C LYS A 58 7.79 9.12 11.37
N TRP A 59 7.71 9.01 10.03
CA TRP A 59 7.59 10.16 9.13
C TRP A 59 6.38 11.04 9.48
N TRP A 60 5.23 10.44 9.77
CA TRP A 60 4.04 11.16 10.20
C TRP A 60 4.25 11.90 11.52
N ASN A 61 4.95 11.30 12.48
CA ASN A 61 5.18 11.89 13.80
C ASN A 61 6.29 12.92 13.84
N ASP A 62 7.22 12.89 12.90
CA ASP A 62 8.33 13.85 12.84
C ASP A 62 7.85 15.28 12.49
N GLU A 63 6.66 15.44 11.89
CA GLU A 63 6.12 16.72 11.39
C GLU A 63 4.66 16.95 11.83
N LYS A 64 4.47 17.23 13.12
CA LYS A 64 3.11 17.44 13.70
C LYS A 64 2.50 18.82 13.40
N ASP A 65 3.27 19.77 12.91
CA ASP A 65 2.78 21.13 12.62
C ASP A 65 2.05 21.26 11.28
N ARG A 66 2.12 20.21 10.45
CA ARG A 66 1.49 20.16 9.13
C ARG A 66 0.78 18.83 8.88
N PRO A 67 -0.20 18.76 7.95
CA PRO A 67 -0.83 17.51 7.56
C PRO A 67 0.17 16.59 6.83
N SER A 68 0.05 15.28 7.03
CA SER A 68 0.83 14.24 6.34
C SER A 68 -0.05 13.53 5.32
N LEU A 69 0.20 13.72 4.03
CA LEU A 69 -0.54 13.08 2.95
C LEU A 69 0.26 11.90 2.39
N LEU A 70 -0.22 10.70 2.66
CA LEU A 70 0.32 9.47 2.10
C LEU A 70 -0.52 9.07 0.88
N PHE A 71 0.10 9.08 -0.29
CA PHE A 71 -0.52 8.61 -1.51
C PHE A 71 -0.18 7.15 -1.75
N CYS A 72 -1.19 6.35 -2.04
CA CYS A 72 -1.06 4.94 -2.44
C CYS A 72 -2.33 4.50 -3.17
N TYR A 73 -2.29 3.34 -3.83
CA TYR A 73 -3.48 2.82 -4.50
C TYR A 73 -4.62 2.61 -3.49
N ALA A 74 -5.82 3.05 -3.90
CA ALA A 74 -7.03 3.02 -3.06
C ALA A 74 -7.49 1.59 -2.74
N PHE A 75 -7.20 0.64 -3.63
CA PHE A 75 -7.53 -0.77 -3.47
C PHE A 75 -6.27 -1.56 -3.08
N GLY A 76 -6.35 -2.36 -2.03
CA GLY A 76 -5.30 -3.24 -1.53
C GLY A 76 -4.25 -2.49 -0.70
N LYS A 77 -3.47 -1.60 -1.32
CA LYS A 77 -2.32 -0.96 -0.66
C LYS A 77 -2.70 -0.06 0.52
N ALA A 78 -3.73 0.75 0.38
CA ALA A 78 -4.22 1.59 1.48
C ALA A 78 -4.68 0.75 2.67
N GLN A 79 -5.39 -0.34 2.42
CA GLN A 79 -5.89 -1.26 3.45
C GLN A 79 -4.73 -2.00 4.14
N ARG A 80 -3.71 -2.40 3.37
CA ARG A 80 -2.49 -2.98 3.93
C ARG A 80 -1.78 -2.00 4.87
N VAL A 81 -1.60 -0.74 4.47
CA VAL A 81 -1.00 0.28 5.36
C VAL A 81 -1.81 0.41 6.65
N LEU A 82 -3.14 0.48 6.56
CA LEU A 82 -4.02 0.60 7.73
C LEU A 82 -3.95 -0.64 8.64
N ALA A 83 -3.86 -1.84 8.06
CA ALA A 83 -3.74 -3.08 8.81
C ALA A 83 -2.37 -3.21 9.50
N GLU A 84 -1.29 -2.86 8.82
CA GLU A 84 0.06 -2.86 9.42
C GLU A 84 0.18 -1.82 10.54
N LEU A 85 -0.38 -0.61 10.38
CA LEU A 85 -0.40 0.40 11.45
C LEU A 85 -1.22 -0.07 12.65
N SER A 86 -2.34 -0.78 12.43
CA SER A 86 -3.11 -1.40 13.50
C SER A 86 -2.30 -2.44 14.27
N ARG A 87 -1.52 -3.28 13.59
CA ARG A 87 -0.64 -4.28 14.22
C ARG A 87 0.48 -3.65 15.07
N LEU A 88 0.95 -2.47 14.70
CA LEU A 88 1.88 -1.68 15.50
C LEU A 88 1.23 -1.02 16.73
N GLY A 89 -0.07 -1.22 16.95
CA GLY A 89 -0.79 -0.63 18.07
C GLY A 89 -1.08 0.86 17.92
N ILE A 90 -1.04 1.38 16.69
CA ILE A 90 -1.33 2.79 16.41
C ILE A 90 -2.83 3.02 16.58
N ASN A 91 -3.20 3.85 17.57
CA ASN A 91 -4.59 4.13 17.95
C ASN A 91 -5.11 5.48 17.42
N GLU A 92 -4.24 6.30 16.85
CA GLU A 92 -4.61 7.57 16.25
C GLU A 92 -5.55 7.36 15.07
N GLU A 93 -6.55 8.24 14.95
CA GLU A 93 -7.50 8.21 13.85
C GLU A 93 -6.86 8.73 12.56
N ILE A 94 -6.88 7.92 11.51
CA ILE A 94 -6.33 8.22 10.18
C ILE A 94 -7.47 8.73 9.28
N LEU A 95 -7.20 9.78 8.54
CA LEU A 95 -8.18 10.36 7.63
C LEU A 95 -8.09 9.75 6.24
N LEU A 96 -9.22 9.52 5.61
CA LEU A 96 -9.28 8.87 4.30
C LEU A 96 -9.90 9.78 3.24
N HIS A 97 -9.33 9.75 2.05
CA HIS A 97 -10.00 10.21 0.84
C HIS A 97 -11.22 9.33 0.54
N GLY A 98 -12.32 9.87 0.03
CA GLY A 98 -13.56 9.12 -0.20
C GLY A 98 -13.37 7.83 -1.03
N ALA A 99 -12.51 7.86 -2.06
CA ALA A 99 -12.22 6.66 -2.85
C ALA A 99 -11.51 5.54 -2.04
N VAL A 100 -10.72 5.91 -1.03
CA VAL A 100 -10.07 4.95 -0.12
C VAL A 100 -11.08 4.43 0.90
N GLU A 101 -11.92 5.33 1.44
CA GLU A 101 -12.94 4.97 2.43
C GLU A 101 -13.91 3.91 1.91
N THR A 102 -14.41 4.09 0.69
CA THR A 102 -15.34 3.14 0.09
C THR A 102 -14.78 1.71 0.08
N VAL A 103 -13.51 1.56 -0.33
CA VAL A 103 -12.85 0.25 -0.35
C VAL A 103 -12.56 -0.25 1.06
N THR A 104 -12.10 0.62 1.95
CA THR A 104 -11.76 0.27 3.34
C THR A 104 -12.96 -0.29 4.10
N ARG A 105 -14.16 0.23 3.84
CA ARG A 105 -15.39 -0.30 4.45
C ARG A 105 -15.61 -1.77 4.08
N HIS A 106 -15.45 -2.17 2.82
CA HIS A 106 -15.60 -3.57 2.41
C HIS A 106 -14.57 -4.50 3.06
N TYR A 107 -13.33 -4.03 3.23
CA TYR A 107 -12.31 -4.80 3.96
C TYR A 107 -12.70 -5.00 5.44
N ARG A 108 -13.30 -3.99 6.09
CA ARG A 108 -13.82 -4.12 7.46
C ARG A 108 -14.99 -5.09 7.54
N GLU A 109 -15.92 -5.01 6.59
CA GLU A 109 -17.05 -5.94 6.47
C GLU A 109 -16.57 -7.40 6.30
N ALA A 110 -15.44 -7.60 5.61
CA ALA A 110 -14.74 -8.89 5.50
C ALA A 110 -13.92 -9.30 6.74
N GLY A 111 -13.98 -8.51 7.82
CA GLY A 111 -13.31 -8.84 9.09
C GLY A 111 -11.84 -8.44 9.19
N ILE A 112 -11.30 -7.69 8.23
CA ILE A 112 -9.90 -7.24 8.28
C ILE A 112 -9.73 -6.17 9.37
N ASN A 113 -8.83 -6.42 10.31
CA ASN A 113 -8.50 -5.47 11.38
C ASN A 113 -7.59 -4.36 10.85
N MET A 114 -8.02 -3.12 10.99
CA MET A 114 -7.32 -1.93 10.50
C MET A 114 -7.41 -0.79 11.51
N ALA A 115 -6.43 0.11 11.46
CA ALA A 115 -6.42 1.34 12.27
C ALA A 115 -7.73 2.13 12.15
N LYS A 116 -8.08 2.91 13.16
CA LYS A 116 -9.28 3.75 13.15
C LYS A 116 -9.23 4.77 12.03
N THR A 117 -10.33 4.93 11.32
CA THR A 117 -10.38 5.86 10.17
C THR A 117 -11.63 6.72 10.21
N ARG A 118 -11.53 7.89 9.54
CA ARG A 118 -12.65 8.78 9.27
C ARG A 118 -12.50 9.40 7.87
N PRO A 119 -13.59 9.55 7.09
CA PRO A 119 -13.56 10.29 5.84
C PRO A 119 -13.18 11.76 6.06
N VAL A 120 -12.26 12.28 5.24
CA VAL A 120 -11.91 13.71 5.27
C VAL A 120 -13.13 14.60 5.01
N SER A 121 -14.12 14.12 4.26
CA SER A 121 -15.35 14.86 3.93
C SER A 121 -16.22 15.17 5.15
N GLU A 122 -16.12 14.41 6.23
CA GLU A 122 -16.87 14.62 7.46
C GLU A 122 -16.29 15.75 8.34
N LEU A 123 -15.10 16.23 8.00
CA LEU A 123 -14.44 17.28 8.74
C LEU A 123 -14.73 18.66 8.13
N GLU A 124 -14.90 19.65 8.98
CA GLU A 124 -15.07 21.04 8.55
C GLU A 124 -13.88 21.49 7.68
N ARG A 125 -14.16 22.23 6.60
CA ARG A 125 -13.12 22.70 5.66
C ARG A 125 -12.06 23.58 6.32
N LYS A 126 -12.42 24.29 7.40
CA LYS A 126 -11.52 25.16 8.16
C LYS A 126 -10.63 24.43 9.16
N ASN A 127 -10.85 23.12 9.36
CA ASN A 127 -9.99 22.33 10.26
C ASN A 127 -8.58 22.28 9.67
N PRO A 128 -7.54 22.70 10.41
CA PRO A 128 -6.18 22.79 9.88
C PRO A 128 -5.54 21.44 9.62
N LEU A 129 -6.08 20.33 10.16
CA LEU A 129 -5.62 18.94 9.99
C LEU A 129 -4.15 18.71 10.32
N ARG A 130 -3.52 19.64 11.09
CA ARG A 130 -2.13 19.52 11.54
C ARG A 130 -1.92 18.22 12.33
N GLY A 131 -0.78 17.58 12.12
CA GLY A 131 -0.43 16.35 12.79
C GLY A 131 -1.30 15.15 12.42
N ARG A 132 -2.19 15.26 11.41
CA ARG A 132 -3.04 14.16 10.96
C ARG A 132 -2.43 13.45 9.76
N LEU A 133 -2.52 12.12 9.76
CA LEU A 133 -2.23 11.32 8.57
C LEU A 133 -3.49 11.23 7.70
N ILE A 134 -3.32 11.51 6.43
CA ILE A 134 -4.37 11.40 5.42
C ILE A 134 -3.91 10.43 4.34
N ILE A 135 -4.69 9.39 4.04
CA ILE A 135 -4.41 8.45 2.95
C ILE A 135 -5.31 8.77 1.75
N ALA A 136 -4.71 8.88 0.58
CA ALA A 136 -5.40 9.25 -0.65
C ALA A 136 -4.85 8.49 -1.87
N PRO A 137 -5.65 8.33 -2.95
CA PRO A 137 -5.16 7.73 -4.18
C PRO A 137 -4.17 8.64 -4.91
N PRO A 138 -3.27 8.10 -5.77
CA PRO A 138 -2.32 8.92 -6.53
C PRO A 138 -2.98 9.99 -7.39
N SER A 139 -4.19 9.75 -7.90
CA SER A 139 -4.98 10.70 -8.68
C SER A 139 -5.39 11.97 -7.91
N ALA A 140 -5.38 11.92 -6.57
CA ALA A 140 -5.63 13.10 -5.74
C ALA A 140 -4.42 14.03 -5.63
N TYR A 141 -3.21 13.54 -5.95
CA TYR A 141 -2.00 14.34 -5.92
C TYR A 141 -2.04 15.46 -6.96
N ARG A 142 -1.69 16.69 -6.56
CA ARG A 142 -1.77 17.90 -7.38
C ARG A 142 -3.15 18.25 -7.93
N SER A 143 -4.20 17.61 -7.45
CA SER A 143 -5.58 17.95 -7.79
C SER A 143 -6.12 19.13 -6.95
N SER A 144 -7.29 19.63 -7.31
CA SER A 144 -7.99 20.66 -6.53
C SER A 144 -8.33 20.21 -5.10
N TRP A 145 -8.45 18.88 -4.87
CA TRP A 145 -8.68 18.31 -3.54
C TRP A 145 -7.57 18.67 -2.56
N MET A 146 -6.32 18.75 -3.00
CA MET A 146 -5.19 19.13 -2.14
C MET A 146 -5.24 20.57 -1.63
N LYS A 147 -5.98 21.48 -2.29
CA LYS A 147 -6.07 22.88 -1.87
C LYS A 147 -6.65 23.11 -0.48
N ARG A 148 -7.29 22.07 0.09
CA ARG A 148 -7.80 22.12 1.47
C ARG A 148 -6.72 21.97 2.54
N PHE A 149 -5.54 21.47 2.19
CA PHE A 149 -4.44 21.22 3.12
C PHE A 149 -3.40 22.34 2.99
N LYS A 150 -3.09 22.95 4.11
CA LYS A 150 -2.07 24.00 4.13
C LYS A 150 -0.69 23.35 4.27
N GLU A 151 0.17 23.54 3.28
CA GLU A 151 1.57 23.09 3.26
C GLU A 151 1.76 21.64 3.74
N PRO A 152 1.04 20.66 3.17
CA PRO A 152 1.14 19.29 3.63
C PRO A 152 2.50 18.70 3.28
N GLN A 153 3.08 17.87 4.17
CA GLN A 153 4.13 16.96 3.73
C GLN A 153 3.52 15.83 2.90
N THR A 154 4.25 15.38 1.88
CA THR A 154 3.72 14.40 0.93
C THR A 154 4.61 13.18 0.78
N ALA A 155 3.99 12.00 0.78
CA ALA A 155 4.71 10.75 0.52
C ALA A 155 3.94 9.86 -0.46
N PHE A 156 4.67 8.98 -1.14
CA PHE A 156 4.09 7.95 -2.01
C PHE A 156 4.56 6.56 -1.59
N ALA A 157 3.61 5.64 -1.37
CA ALA A 157 3.88 4.24 -1.09
C ALA A 157 3.64 3.39 -2.35
N SER A 158 4.73 2.84 -2.90
CA SER A 158 4.71 2.01 -4.10
C SER A 158 6.01 1.20 -4.21
N GLY A 159 5.96 0.01 -4.82
CA GLY A 159 7.17 -0.76 -5.18
C GLY A 159 8.12 0.03 -6.08
N TRP A 160 7.60 0.90 -6.94
CA TRP A 160 8.39 1.76 -7.82
C TRP A 160 9.27 2.79 -7.08
N MET A 161 9.04 3.01 -5.79
CA MET A 161 9.90 3.87 -4.97
C MET A 161 11.30 3.27 -4.73
N ALA A 162 11.51 1.99 -5.03
CA ALA A 162 12.82 1.34 -5.04
C ALA A 162 13.73 1.88 -6.17
N VAL A 163 13.15 2.42 -7.24
CA VAL A 163 13.91 2.94 -8.39
C VAL A 163 14.52 4.31 -8.05
N LYS A 164 15.85 4.44 -8.21
CA LYS A 164 16.54 5.72 -8.00
C LYS A 164 15.91 6.85 -8.84
N GLY A 165 15.59 7.95 -8.19
CA GLY A 165 14.95 9.11 -8.83
C GLY A 165 13.43 9.03 -8.99
N ALA A 166 12.76 7.92 -8.64
CA ALA A 166 11.31 7.80 -8.72
C ALA A 166 10.59 8.87 -7.89
N LYS A 167 11.07 9.14 -6.67
CA LYS A 167 10.58 10.23 -5.81
C LYS A 167 10.63 11.59 -6.52
N ARG A 168 11.76 11.92 -7.16
CA ARG A 168 11.94 13.21 -7.87
C ARG A 168 10.96 13.34 -9.03
N ARG A 169 10.79 12.28 -9.84
CA ARG A 169 9.84 12.29 -10.96
C ARG A 169 8.38 12.44 -10.52
N GLY A 170 8.02 11.80 -9.39
CA GLY A 170 6.68 11.94 -8.82
C GLY A 170 6.43 13.27 -8.12
N GLY A 171 7.49 14.00 -7.71
CA GLY A 171 7.39 15.28 -7.00
C GLY A 171 6.98 15.15 -5.52
N TYR A 172 6.97 13.94 -4.96
CA TYR A 172 6.71 13.71 -3.54
C TYR A 172 7.94 14.01 -2.68
N GLU A 173 7.73 14.47 -1.45
CA GLU A 173 8.82 14.72 -0.49
C GLU A 173 9.45 13.42 0.01
N ARG A 174 8.66 12.34 0.18
CA ARG A 174 9.11 11.03 0.64
C ARG A 174 8.57 9.90 -0.24
N GLY A 175 9.34 8.81 -0.37
CA GLY A 175 8.91 7.55 -0.97
C GLY A 175 9.03 6.42 0.04
N PHE A 176 8.02 5.53 0.09
CA PHE A 176 8.05 4.28 0.84
C PHE A 176 7.96 3.12 -0.15
N VAL A 177 8.88 2.15 0.00
CA VAL A 177 8.89 0.96 -0.87
C VAL A 177 7.91 -0.06 -0.33
N LEU A 178 6.68 -0.03 -0.81
CA LEU A 178 5.63 -0.98 -0.44
C LEU A 178 4.96 -1.51 -1.71
N SER A 179 5.13 -2.79 -2.00
CA SER A 179 4.63 -3.44 -3.21
C SER A 179 3.56 -4.48 -2.91
N ASP A 180 2.56 -4.59 -3.79
CA ASP A 180 1.57 -5.66 -3.81
C ASP A 180 1.96 -6.78 -4.79
N HIS A 181 3.15 -6.69 -5.38
CA HIS A 181 3.73 -7.69 -6.26
C HIS A 181 4.88 -8.43 -5.57
N ALA A 182 5.15 -9.63 -6.01
CA ALA A 182 6.32 -10.39 -5.57
C ALA A 182 7.61 -9.65 -5.94
N ASP A 183 8.62 -9.74 -5.07
CA ASP A 183 9.99 -9.38 -5.39
C ASP A 183 10.71 -10.51 -6.12
N TRP A 184 11.98 -10.30 -6.49
CA TRP A 184 12.79 -11.31 -7.13
C TRP A 184 12.81 -12.64 -6.37
N SER A 185 13.01 -12.60 -5.06
CA SER A 185 13.04 -13.79 -4.21
C SER A 185 11.71 -14.53 -4.19
N GLY A 186 10.61 -13.77 -4.11
CA GLY A 186 9.24 -14.29 -4.15
C GLY A 186 8.91 -14.95 -5.48
N LEU A 187 9.28 -14.33 -6.61
CA LEU A 187 9.10 -14.89 -7.94
C LEU A 187 9.87 -16.21 -8.09
N MET A 188 11.17 -16.22 -7.74
CA MET A 188 11.99 -17.42 -7.81
C MET A 188 11.51 -18.55 -6.90
N LYS A 189 10.95 -18.18 -5.74
CA LYS A 189 10.34 -19.14 -4.82
C LYS A 189 9.07 -19.76 -5.45
N THR A 190 8.21 -18.95 -6.04
CA THR A 190 6.99 -19.43 -6.71
C THR A 190 7.33 -20.41 -7.84
N ILE A 191 8.25 -20.04 -8.75
CA ILE A 191 8.67 -20.91 -9.86
C ILE A 191 9.17 -22.28 -9.37
N LYS A 192 9.86 -22.33 -8.22
CA LYS A 192 10.38 -23.61 -7.67
C LYS A 192 9.30 -24.42 -6.95
N GLU A 193 8.28 -23.78 -6.40
CA GLU A 193 7.23 -24.43 -5.64
C GLU A 193 6.04 -24.87 -6.52
N SER A 194 5.84 -24.23 -7.67
CA SER A 194 4.82 -24.61 -8.66
C SER A 194 5.33 -25.67 -9.61
#